data_694801adc3015a47ca2f96d50238616c
#
_entry.id   694801adc3015a47ca2f96d50238616c
#
_cell.length_a   1.000
_cell.length_b   1.000
_cell.length_c   1.000
_cell.angle_alpha   90.00
_cell.angle_beta   90.00
_cell.angle_gamma   90.00
#
_symmetry.space_group_name_H-M   'P 1'
#
loop_
_entity.id
_entity.type
_entity.pdbx_description
1 polymer ?
#
loop_
_entity_poly.entity_id
_entity_poly.type
_entity_poly.pdbx_seq_one_letter_code
_entity_poly.pdbx_strand_id
1 'polypeptide(L)'
;MTEEANPTGVLTLRTQAMPRDANAAGDIFGGWVMAQMDSSCGMRAAERAQGRVVTAAVKEMSFAKPVKIGDTLCVYTDIVRVGRSSITLKVEAWAQRYLTLTMELVTQAEFVMVALDKDGKPTPVPEAPLMV
;
A
#
# COMPACT_ATOMS: atom_id res chain seq x y z
N MET A 1 20.96 8.78 19.76
CA MET A 1 20.51 7.51 19.20
C MET A 1 19.37 7.75 18.25
N THR A 2 19.46 7.13 17.12
CA THR A 2 18.39 7.25 16.15
C THR A 2 17.28 6.30 16.52
N GLU A 3 16.09 6.82 16.63
CA GLU A 3 14.95 5.96 16.82
C GLU A 3 14.72 5.16 15.57
N GLU A 4 14.58 3.88 15.71
CA GLU A 4 14.22 3.07 14.57
C GLU A 4 12.76 3.30 14.26
N ALA A 5 12.49 3.71 13.02
CA ALA A 5 11.13 3.85 12.58
C ALA A 5 10.50 2.46 12.48
N ASN A 6 9.29 2.36 12.97
CA ASN A 6 8.51 1.13 12.88
C ASN A 6 7.37 1.35 11.89
N PRO A 7 6.97 0.29 11.18
CA PRO A 7 5.80 0.39 10.33
C PRO A 7 4.56 0.79 11.12
N THR A 8 3.71 1.60 10.50
CA THR A 8 2.42 1.96 11.08
C THR A 8 1.32 1.38 10.21
N GLY A 9 0.21 1.03 10.85
CA GLY A 9 -0.91 0.45 10.14
C GLY A 9 -0.88 -1.08 10.17
N VAL A 10 -1.66 -1.66 9.31
CA VAL A 10 -1.87 -3.10 9.24
C VAL A 10 -1.03 -3.69 8.12
N LEU A 11 -0.30 -4.75 8.42
CA LEU A 11 0.41 -5.48 7.37
C LEU A 11 -0.62 -6.11 6.44
N THR A 12 -0.68 -5.58 5.23
CA THR A 12 -1.71 -5.95 4.27
C THR A 12 -1.21 -6.91 3.21
N LEU A 13 0.08 -6.78 2.85
CA LEU A 13 0.64 -7.61 1.78
C LEU A 13 2.12 -7.82 2.04
N ARG A 14 2.58 -9.05 1.83
CA ARG A 14 4.00 -9.38 1.80
C ARG A 14 4.27 -10.17 0.53
N THR A 15 5.34 -9.78 -0.16
CA THR A 15 5.72 -10.50 -1.37
C THR A 15 7.23 -10.38 -1.58
N GLN A 16 7.84 -11.43 -2.08
CA GLN A 16 9.27 -11.45 -2.33
C GLN A 16 9.57 -10.88 -3.71
N ALA A 17 10.54 -9.99 -3.78
CA ALA A 17 11.00 -9.41 -5.04
C ALA A 17 11.87 -10.43 -5.77
N MET A 18 11.52 -10.73 -7.00
CA MET A 18 12.15 -11.77 -7.80
C MET A 18 12.89 -11.17 -8.99
N PRO A 19 13.78 -11.95 -9.64
CA PRO A 19 14.52 -11.42 -10.80
C PRO A 19 13.64 -10.84 -11.89
N ARG A 20 12.45 -11.39 -12.13
CA ARG A 20 11.55 -10.87 -13.16
C ARG A 20 11.01 -9.48 -12.84
N ASP A 21 11.14 -9.05 -11.57
CA ASP A 21 10.67 -7.75 -11.11
C ASP A 21 11.77 -6.69 -11.19
N ALA A 22 12.95 -7.07 -11.65
CA ALA A 22 14.11 -6.19 -11.70
C ALA A 22 14.32 -5.60 -13.08
N ASN A 23 14.90 -4.39 -13.10
CA ASN A 23 15.32 -3.75 -14.35
C ASN A 23 16.69 -4.25 -14.78
N ALA A 24 17.18 -3.72 -15.90
CA ALA A 24 18.47 -4.16 -16.46
C ALA A 24 19.65 -3.90 -15.50
N ALA A 25 19.52 -2.94 -14.61
CA ALA A 25 20.57 -2.62 -13.64
C ALA A 25 20.52 -3.49 -12.39
N GLY A 26 19.53 -4.38 -12.28
CA GLY A 26 19.41 -5.28 -11.13
C GLY A 26 18.61 -4.71 -9.97
N ASP A 27 18.00 -3.55 -10.14
CA ASP A 27 17.14 -2.96 -9.12
C ASP A 27 15.68 -3.28 -9.43
N ILE A 28 14.88 -3.43 -8.40
CA ILE A 28 13.45 -3.67 -8.56
C ILE A 28 12.79 -2.41 -9.10
N PHE A 29 11.90 -2.57 -10.07
CA PHE A 29 11.16 -1.45 -10.64
C PHE A 29 10.34 -0.73 -9.57
N GLY A 30 10.42 0.61 -9.56
CA GLY A 30 9.54 1.41 -8.70
C GLY A 30 8.07 1.14 -8.98
N GLY A 31 7.72 0.93 -10.25
CA GLY A 31 6.35 0.59 -10.61
C GLY A 31 5.86 -0.71 -10.00
N TRP A 32 6.73 -1.69 -9.81
CA TRP A 32 6.35 -2.92 -9.13
C TRP A 32 5.98 -2.65 -7.67
N VAL A 33 6.77 -1.80 -7.00
CA VAL A 33 6.47 -1.41 -5.62
C VAL A 33 5.14 -0.68 -5.55
N MET A 34 4.93 0.27 -6.46
CA MET A 34 3.68 1.03 -6.52
C MET A 34 2.48 0.12 -6.76
N ALA A 35 2.63 -0.90 -7.60
CA ALA A 35 1.56 -1.85 -7.86
C ALA A 35 1.18 -2.63 -6.60
N GLN A 36 2.16 -3.00 -5.78
CA GLN A 36 1.88 -3.68 -4.52
C GLN A 36 1.17 -2.76 -3.53
N MET A 37 1.56 -1.48 -3.50
CA MET A 37 0.91 -0.50 -2.65
C MET A 37 -0.53 -0.27 -3.08
N ASP A 38 -0.75 -0.16 -4.39
CA ASP A 38 -2.09 0.03 -4.94
C ASP A 38 -3.00 -1.15 -4.64
N SER A 39 -2.47 -2.36 -4.83
CA SER A 39 -3.21 -3.59 -4.53
C SER A 39 -3.60 -3.64 -3.05
N SER A 40 -2.66 -3.28 -2.17
CA SER A 40 -2.91 -3.29 -0.72
C SER A 40 -3.99 -2.30 -0.33
N CYS A 41 -3.92 -1.08 -0.86
CA CYS A 41 -4.93 -0.07 -0.60
C CYS A 41 -6.29 -0.50 -1.14
N GLY A 42 -6.30 -1.14 -2.31
CA GLY A 42 -7.53 -1.65 -2.89
C GLY A 42 -8.20 -2.70 -2.01
N MET A 43 -7.40 -3.63 -1.47
CA MET A 43 -7.94 -4.64 -0.58
C MET A 43 -8.54 -4.04 0.69
N ARG A 44 -7.80 -3.13 1.33
CA ARG A 44 -8.29 -2.50 2.56
C ARG A 44 -9.51 -1.63 2.31
N ALA A 45 -9.48 -0.86 1.22
CA ALA A 45 -10.60 0.03 0.90
C ALA A 45 -11.84 -0.76 0.51
N ALA A 46 -11.68 -1.85 -0.24
CA ALA A 46 -12.81 -2.69 -0.63
C ALA A 46 -13.48 -3.33 0.59
N GLU A 47 -12.68 -3.78 1.55
CA GLU A 47 -13.23 -4.30 2.80
C GLU A 47 -14.05 -3.25 3.53
N ARG A 48 -13.50 -2.03 3.63
CA ARG A 48 -14.18 -0.97 4.35
C ARG A 48 -15.44 -0.51 3.61
N ALA A 49 -15.37 -0.44 2.28
CA ALA A 49 -16.50 -0.01 1.45
C ALA A 49 -17.54 -1.12 1.25
N GLN A 50 -17.16 -2.35 1.55
CA GLN A 50 -18.00 -3.54 1.30
C GLN A 50 -18.41 -3.61 -0.15
N GLY A 51 -17.48 -3.30 -1.03
CA GLY A 51 -17.74 -3.29 -2.45
C GLY A 51 -16.55 -2.80 -3.24
N ARG A 52 -16.82 -2.53 -4.48
CA ARG A 52 -15.82 -2.16 -5.45
C ARG A 52 -15.23 -0.78 -5.17
N VAL A 53 -13.92 -0.65 -5.36
CA VAL A 53 -13.24 0.64 -5.23
C VAL A 53 -12.32 0.84 -6.42
N VAL A 54 -11.93 2.10 -6.64
CA VAL A 54 -10.95 2.45 -7.67
C VAL A 54 -9.98 3.46 -7.07
N THR A 55 -8.74 3.40 -7.54
CA THR A 55 -7.73 4.38 -7.14
C THR A 55 -8.00 5.69 -7.86
N ALA A 56 -8.21 6.75 -7.09
CA ALA A 56 -8.51 8.07 -7.64
C ALA A 56 -7.31 8.99 -7.62
N ALA A 57 -6.45 8.87 -6.60
CA ALA A 57 -5.28 9.74 -6.49
C ALA A 57 -4.20 9.09 -5.65
N VAL A 58 -2.96 9.43 -5.96
CA VAL A 58 -1.78 9.04 -5.19
C VAL A 58 -1.04 10.33 -4.90
N LYS A 59 -0.74 10.58 -3.62
CA LYS A 59 -0.14 11.84 -3.22
C LYS A 59 1.27 11.66 -2.69
N GLU A 60 2.17 12.52 -3.17
CA GLU A 60 3.50 12.73 -2.60
C GLU A 60 4.29 11.46 -2.37
N MET A 61 4.50 10.68 -3.43
CA MET A 61 5.31 9.48 -3.32
C MET A 61 6.73 9.79 -3.77
N SER A 62 7.70 9.50 -2.91
CA SER A 62 9.10 9.52 -3.29
C SER A 62 9.79 8.31 -2.67
N PHE A 63 10.76 7.78 -3.39
CA PHE A 63 11.46 6.56 -2.96
C PHE A 63 12.72 6.94 -2.19
N ALA A 64 12.81 6.49 -0.94
CA ALA A 64 13.96 6.74 -0.09
C ALA A 64 15.02 5.66 -0.22
N LYS A 65 14.62 4.43 -0.49
CA LYS A 65 15.52 3.27 -0.55
C LYS A 65 15.11 2.36 -1.69
N PRO A 66 16.07 1.67 -2.31
CA PRO A 66 15.74 0.69 -3.34
C PRO A 66 15.30 -0.63 -2.73
N VAL A 67 14.58 -1.43 -3.52
CA VAL A 67 14.28 -2.82 -3.19
C VAL A 67 15.19 -3.69 -4.04
N LYS A 68 15.79 -4.70 -3.44
CA LYS A 68 16.72 -5.60 -4.12
C LYS A 68 16.07 -6.95 -4.32
N ILE A 69 16.55 -7.68 -5.33
CA ILE A 69 16.10 -9.06 -5.56
C ILE A 69 16.31 -9.87 -4.29
N GLY A 70 15.28 -10.60 -3.89
CA GLY A 70 15.32 -11.42 -2.67
C GLY A 70 14.73 -10.73 -1.46
N ASP A 71 14.62 -9.41 -1.47
CA ASP A 71 13.97 -8.70 -0.36
C ASP A 71 12.50 -9.05 -0.31
N THR A 72 11.93 -9.05 0.90
CA THR A 72 10.49 -9.18 1.07
C THR A 72 9.90 -7.79 1.21
N LEU A 73 9.00 -7.43 0.31
CA LEU A 73 8.28 -6.17 0.42
C LEU A 73 7.11 -6.37 1.35
N CYS A 74 7.03 -5.53 2.38
CA CYS A 74 5.95 -5.57 3.36
C CYS A 74 5.19 -4.26 3.25
N VAL A 75 3.91 -4.33 2.93
CA VAL A 75 3.09 -3.14 2.72
C VAL A 75 2.09 -3.02 3.85
N TYR A 76 2.13 -1.87 4.52
CA TYR A 76 1.27 -1.55 5.65
C TYR A 76 0.30 -0.46 5.25
N THR A 77 -0.96 -0.61 5.62
CA THR A 77 -1.99 0.36 5.28
C THR A 77 -2.74 0.80 6.52
N ASP A 78 -3.16 2.06 6.50
CA ASP A 78 -3.92 2.65 7.59
C ASP A 78 -4.98 3.57 6.99
N ILE A 79 -6.25 3.33 7.32
CA ILE A 79 -7.33 4.20 6.85
C ILE A 79 -7.33 5.43 7.73
N VAL A 80 -7.02 6.59 7.13
CA VAL A 80 -6.88 7.83 7.89
C VAL A 80 -8.09 8.75 7.77
N ARG A 81 -8.91 8.53 6.73
CA ARG A 81 -10.13 9.34 6.59
C ARG A 81 -11.12 8.62 5.69
N VAL A 82 -12.38 8.71 6.04
CA VAL A 82 -13.48 8.21 5.21
C VAL A 82 -14.37 9.40 4.90
N GLY A 83 -14.46 9.76 3.61
CA GLY A 83 -15.37 10.77 3.13
C GLY A 83 -16.69 10.16 2.71
N ARG A 84 -17.48 10.90 1.97
CA ARG A 84 -18.78 10.37 1.53
C ARG A 84 -18.63 9.14 0.64
N SER A 85 -17.80 9.25 -0.41
CA SER A 85 -17.54 8.14 -1.33
C SER A 85 -16.06 7.79 -1.41
N SER A 86 -15.22 8.44 -0.61
CA SER A 86 -13.78 8.26 -0.68
C SER A 86 -13.23 7.68 0.61
N ILE A 87 -12.13 6.96 0.47
CA ILE A 87 -11.37 6.39 1.58
C ILE A 87 -9.93 6.78 1.35
N THR A 88 -9.33 7.49 2.31
CA THR A 88 -7.94 7.89 2.22
C THR A 88 -7.12 6.97 3.12
N LEU A 89 -6.08 6.38 2.55
CA LEU A 89 -5.20 5.46 3.26
C LEU A 89 -3.78 5.99 3.23
N LYS A 90 -3.11 5.90 4.37
CA LYS A 90 -1.66 6.03 4.42
C LYS A 90 -1.10 4.65 4.14
N VAL A 91 -0.15 4.56 3.22
CA VAL A 91 0.46 3.29 2.85
C VAL A 91 1.97 3.42 2.93
N GLU A 92 2.60 2.43 3.55
CA GLU A 92 4.05 2.35 3.70
C GLU A 92 4.54 1.06 3.08
N ALA A 93 5.58 1.15 2.29
CA ALA A 93 6.25 -0.03 1.73
C ALA A 93 7.62 -0.16 2.39
N TRP A 94 7.84 -1.28 3.03
CA TRP A 94 9.08 -1.58 3.74
C TRP A 94 9.77 -2.77 3.07
N ALA A 95 11.09 -2.74 3.00
CA ALA A 95 11.87 -3.87 2.51
C ALA A 95 12.48 -4.59 3.70
N GLN A 96 12.13 -5.86 3.86
CA GLN A 96 12.83 -6.74 4.78
C GLN A 96 13.96 -7.36 3.97
N ARG A 97 15.19 -7.01 4.32
CA ARG A 97 16.34 -7.39 3.52
C ARG A 97 16.55 -8.90 3.56
N TYR A 98 16.95 -9.44 2.41
CA TYR A 98 17.13 -10.87 2.25
C TYR A 98 18.20 -11.38 3.26
N LEU A 99 17.83 -12.40 4.00
CA LEU A 99 18.68 -13.13 4.96
C LEU A 99 19.05 -12.35 6.21
N THR A 100 19.08 -11.02 6.19
CA THR A 100 19.44 -10.23 7.37
C THR A 100 18.25 -9.83 8.22
N LEU A 101 17.07 -9.84 7.62
CA LEU A 101 15.81 -9.47 8.28
C LEU A 101 15.76 -8.01 8.72
N THR A 102 16.71 -7.19 8.27
CA THR A 102 16.68 -5.75 8.54
C THR A 102 15.52 -5.13 7.75
N MET A 103 14.74 -4.28 8.41
CA MET A 103 13.61 -3.59 7.78
C MET A 103 13.98 -2.16 7.46
N GLU A 104 13.72 -1.72 6.24
CA GLU A 104 13.97 -0.34 5.84
C GLU A 104 12.76 0.22 5.10
N LEU A 105 12.39 1.45 5.40
CA LEU A 105 11.30 2.12 4.71
C LEU A 105 11.74 2.46 3.30
N VAL A 106 10.99 1.97 2.32
CA VAL A 106 11.26 2.21 0.90
C VAL A 106 10.55 3.47 0.44
N THR A 107 9.26 3.55 0.69
CA THR A 107 8.45 4.71 0.31
C THR A 107 7.14 4.71 1.09
N GLN A 108 6.50 5.86 1.09
CA GLN A 108 5.18 6.00 1.69
C GLN A 108 4.39 7.02 0.88
N ALA A 109 3.08 6.95 0.99
CA ALA A 109 2.19 7.83 0.25
C ALA A 109 0.80 7.81 0.87
N GLU A 110 -0.05 8.73 0.42
CA GLU A 110 -1.48 8.63 0.66
C GLU A 110 -2.17 8.24 -0.63
N PHE A 111 -3.04 7.26 -0.54
CA PHE A 111 -3.87 6.83 -1.66
C PHE A 111 -5.31 7.21 -1.35
N VAL A 112 -5.99 7.77 -2.34
CA VAL A 112 -7.42 8.06 -2.23
C VAL A 112 -8.15 7.08 -3.11
N MET A 113 -9.00 6.27 -2.49
CA MET A 113 -9.82 5.29 -3.19
C MET A 113 -11.26 5.75 -3.17
N VAL A 114 -11.99 5.48 -4.24
CA VAL A 114 -13.39 5.87 -4.36
C VAL A 114 -14.26 4.63 -4.51
N ALA A 115 -15.31 4.56 -3.68
CA ALA A 115 -16.27 3.45 -3.75
C ALA A 115 -17.15 3.61 -4.98
N LEU A 116 -17.34 2.52 -5.71
CA LEU A 116 -18.14 2.52 -6.93
C LEU A 116 -19.34 1.59 -6.79
N ASP A 117 -20.43 1.98 -7.43
CA ASP A 117 -21.60 1.11 -7.52
C ASP A 117 -21.46 0.16 -8.71
N LYS A 118 -22.49 -0.63 -8.97
CA LYS A 118 -22.46 -1.64 -10.04
C LYS A 118 -22.30 -1.03 -11.43
N ASP A 119 -22.64 0.26 -11.58
CA ASP A 119 -22.52 0.95 -12.85
C ASP A 119 -21.20 1.72 -12.96
N GLY A 120 -20.32 1.56 -11.98
CA GLY A 120 -19.01 2.22 -11.97
C GLY A 120 -19.06 3.67 -11.56
N LYS A 121 -20.12 4.09 -10.88
CA LYS A 121 -20.25 5.48 -10.41
C LYS A 121 -19.96 5.57 -8.93
N PRO A 122 -19.43 6.72 -8.46
CA PRO A 122 -19.18 6.87 -7.02
C PRO A 122 -20.44 6.63 -6.21
N THR A 123 -20.27 5.91 -5.11
CA THR A 123 -21.36 5.57 -4.22
C THR A 123 -20.93 5.82 -2.78
N PRO A 124 -21.84 6.17 -1.87
CA PRO A 124 -21.46 6.41 -0.49
C PRO A 124 -20.81 5.20 0.16
N VAL A 125 -19.76 5.45 0.93
CA VAL A 125 -19.12 4.42 1.75
C VAL A 125 -20.06 4.11 2.92
N PRO A 126 -20.41 2.85 3.15
CA PRO A 126 -21.31 2.53 4.26
C PRO A 126 -20.65 2.80 5.60
N GLU A 127 -21.46 2.91 6.64
CA GLU A 127 -20.93 3.01 7.99
C GLU A 127 -20.16 1.75 8.32
N ALA A 128 -19.13 1.91 9.16
CA ALA A 128 -18.33 0.77 9.55
C ALA A 128 -19.19 -0.27 10.25
N PRO A 129 -18.97 -1.56 9.94
CA PRO A 129 -19.71 -2.61 10.64
C PRO A 129 -19.43 -2.55 12.14
N LEU A 130 -20.44 -2.93 12.91
CA LEU A 130 -20.23 -3.04 14.35
C LEU A 130 -19.23 -4.16 14.62
N MET A 131 -18.29 -3.86 15.50
CA MET A 131 -17.34 -4.88 15.95
C MET A 131 -18.01 -5.78 16.95
N VAL A 132 -17.83 -7.06 16.78
CA VAL A 132 -18.37 -8.06 17.70
C VAL A 132 -17.27 -8.86 18.35
#